data_6e87e9c2bfd68b96321a35df0206b79a
#
_entry.id   6e87e9c2bfd68b96321a35df0206b79a
#
_cell.length_a   1.000
_cell.length_b   1.000
_cell.length_c   1.000
_cell.angle_alpha   90.00
_cell.angle_beta   90.00
_cell.angle_gamma   90.00
#
_symmetry.space_group_name_H-M   'P 1'
#
loop_
_entity.id
_entity.type
_entity.pdbx_description
1 polymer ?
#
loop_
_entity_poly.entity_id
_entity_poly.type
_entity_poly.pdbx_seq_one_letter_code
_entity_poly.pdbx_strand_id
1 'polypeptide(L)'
;ERESTVRRPGETQMLMIGYRLPAALHPDWEPAAMATSILSDAPTGRLYKELVETGLATQVFGWTIPGAQPGFVVFGAQVKKGEDLGPVRAKMVDVIENSFARTPVTDQELERQKAEQATMFERQISDPEAFAVGLSDYIALGDWRVFFADRDAIAQVKTAEVDKAAARYFVRDN
;
A
#
# COMPACT_ATOMS: atom_id res chain seq x y z
N GLU A 1 15.50 -11.40 -3.88
CA GLU A 1 15.76 -9.99 -3.54
C GLU A 1 16.74 -9.35 -4.50
N ARG A 2 16.51 -8.09 -4.92
CA ARG A 2 17.44 -7.26 -5.72
C ARG A 2 17.55 -5.90 -5.06
N GLU A 3 18.77 -5.38 -4.99
CA GLU A 3 19.04 -4.04 -4.48
C GLU A 3 19.71 -3.18 -5.56
N SER A 4 19.32 -1.92 -5.65
CA SER A 4 19.91 -0.94 -6.57
C SER A 4 20.01 0.41 -5.88
N THR A 5 21.15 1.06 -6.03
CA THR A 5 21.37 2.41 -5.50
C THR A 5 21.57 3.39 -6.65
N VAL A 6 20.73 4.42 -6.72
CA VAL A 6 20.87 5.52 -7.67
C VAL A 6 21.30 6.78 -6.92
N ARG A 7 22.41 7.38 -7.32
CA ARG A 7 22.92 8.62 -6.74
C ARG A 7 22.64 9.79 -7.67
N ARG A 8 21.95 10.80 -7.15
CA ARG A 8 21.68 12.07 -7.85
C ARG A 8 21.89 13.25 -6.89
N PRO A 9 22.27 14.43 -7.38
CA PRO A 9 22.24 15.65 -6.56
C PRO A 9 20.82 15.90 -6.03
N GLY A 10 20.69 16.21 -4.75
CA GLY A 10 19.39 16.45 -4.09
C GLY A 10 19.57 16.71 -2.61
N GLU A 11 18.48 17.17 -1.97
CA GLU A 11 18.45 17.51 -0.54
C GLU A 11 17.82 16.41 0.33
N THR A 12 17.28 15.36 -0.28
CA THR A 12 16.64 14.24 0.41
C THR A 12 17.15 12.91 -0.12
N GLN A 13 17.07 11.90 0.73
CA GLN A 13 17.30 10.51 0.36
C GLN A 13 15.95 9.79 0.31
N MET A 14 15.80 8.87 -0.62
CA MET A 14 14.58 8.05 -0.78
C MET A 14 14.94 6.58 -0.70
N LEU A 15 14.28 5.86 0.19
CA LEU A 15 14.31 4.41 0.27
C LEU A 15 12.99 3.87 -0.26
N MET A 16 13.04 2.91 -1.18
CA MET A 16 11.85 2.27 -1.73
C MET A 16 12.00 0.75 -1.65
N ILE A 17 10.91 0.07 -1.29
CA ILE A 17 10.83 -1.40 -1.22
C ILE A 17 9.59 -1.82 -1.98
N GLY A 18 9.72 -2.79 -2.89
CA GLY A 18 8.63 -3.33 -3.68
C GLY A 18 8.39 -4.80 -3.42
N TYR A 19 7.13 -5.21 -3.43
CA TYR A 19 6.69 -6.61 -3.38
C TYR A 19 5.73 -6.89 -4.53
N ARG A 20 5.69 -8.11 -5.00
CA ARG A 20 4.70 -8.54 -6.00
C ARG A 20 3.33 -8.68 -5.34
N LEU A 21 2.30 -8.29 -6.08
CA LEU A 21 0.91 -8.53 -5.72
C LEU A 21 0.24 -9.41 -6.79
N PRO A 22 -0.89 -10.04 -6.49
CA PRO A 22 -1.66 -10.76 -7.49
C PRO A 22 -2.17 -9.82 -8.59
N ALA A 23 -2.77 -10.35 -9.64
CA ALA A 23 -3.49 -9.55 -10.62
C ALA A 23 -4.65 -8.79 -9.96
N ALA A 24 -5.04 -7.64 -10.51
CA ALA A 24 -6.06 -6.77 -9.93
C ALA A 24 -7.43 -7.46 -9.74
N LEU A 25 -7.76 -8.44 -10.58
CA LEU A 25 -9.03 -9.18 -10.48
C LEU A 25 -8.94 -10.44 -9.60
N HIS A 26 -7.83 -10.65 -8.90
CA HIS A 26 -7.66 -11.78 -7.98
C HIS A 26 -8.32 -11.49 -6.63
N PRO A 27 -8.98 -12.48 -5.98
CA PRO A 27 -9.64 -12.27 -4.68
C PRO A 27 -8.74 -11.73 -3.55
N ASP A 28 -7.45 -11.98 -3.61
CA ASP A 28 -6.49 -11.46 -2.62
C ASP A 28 -6.07 -10.01 -2.89
N TRP A 29 -6.49 -9.39 -4.02
CA TRP A 29 -6.07 -8.03 -4.37
C TRP A 29 -6.54 -7.00 -3.34
N GLU A 30 -7.84 -6.94 -3.06
CA GLU A 30 -8.38 -5.97 -2.12
C GLU A 30 -7.85 -6.15 -0.68
N PRO A 31 -7.75 -7.38 -0.13
CA PRO A 31 -7.06 -7.58 1.14
C PRO A 31 -5.62 -7.09 1.16
N ALA A 32 -4.84 -7.30 0.08
CA ALA A 32 -3.46 -6.83 0.00
C ALA A 32 -3.37 -5.29 -0.16
N ALA A 33 -4.30 -4.68 -0.90
CA ALA A 33 -4.42 -3.23 -1.00
C ALA A 33 -4.78 -2.61 0.36
N MET A 34 -5.71 -3.20 1.11
CA MET A 34 -6.03 -2.78 2.48
C MET A 34 -4.82 -2.89 3.41
N ALA A 35 -4.06 -3.99 3.34
CA ALA A 35 -2.82 -4.14 4.11
C ALA A 35 -1.80 -3.04 3.77
N THR A 36 -1.68 -2.68 2.48
CA THR A 36 -0.82 -1.57 2.04
C THR A 36 -1.24 -0.25 2.67
N SER A 37 -2.51 0.07 2.64
CA SER A 37 -3.06 1.32 3.21
C SER A 37 -2.86 1.36 4.73
N ILE A 38 -3.15 0.27 5.46
CA ILE A 38 -2.92 0.17 6.92
C ILE A 38 -1.45 0.41 7.28
N LEU A 39 -0.51 -0.03 6.44
CA LEU A 39 0.92 0.22 6.65
C LEU A 39 1.30 1.67 6.38
N SER A 40 0.83 2.26 5.29
CA SER A 40 1.40 3.48 4.71
C SER A 40 0.58 4.75 4.92
N ASP A 41 -0.65 4.65 5.43
CA ASP A 41 -1.49 5.80 5.71
C ASP A 41 -0.83 6.78 6.70
N ALA A 42 -1.00 8.07 6.49
CA ALA A 42 -0.43 9.10 7.36
C ALA A 42 -1.56 9.97 7.94
N PRO A 43 -1.57 10.21 9.25
CA PRO A 43 -0.55 9.88 10.26
C PRO A 43 -0.77 8.53 10.98
N THR A 44 -1.75 7.73 10.60
CA THR A 44 -2.25 6.61 11.40
C THR A 44 -1.60 5.26 11.08
N GLY A 45 -0.92 5.15 9.94
CA GLY A 45 -0.30 3.92 9.44
C GLY A 45 0.87 3.43 10.30
N ARG A 46 1.11 2.14 10.23
CA ARG A 46 2.14 1.49 11.04
C ARG A 46 3.55 1.97 10.68
N LEU A 47 3.83 2.23 9.40
CA LEU A 47 5.11 2.81 8.97
C LEU A 47 5.29 4.24 9.46
N TYR A 48 4.22 5.05 9.48
CA TYR A 48 4.30 6.41 10.00
C TYR A 48 4.71 6.42 11.48
N LYS A 49 4.06 5.62 12.31
CA LYS A 49 4.35 5.52 13.73
C LYS A 49 5.78 5.06 14.02
N GLU A 50 6.25 4.07 13.26
CA GLU A 50 7.56 3.45 13.50
C GLU A 50 8.74 4.18 12.85
N LEU A 51 8.51 5.00 11.84
CA LEU A 51 9.57 5.70 11.10
C LEU A 51 9.50 7.23 11.26
N VAL A 52 8.31 7.83 11.16
CA VAL A 52 8.18 9.28 11.20
C VAL A 52 8.13 9.79 12.65
N GLU A 53 7.29 9.21 13.49
CA GLU A 53 7.20 9.60 14.90
C GLU A 53 8.50 9.34 15.67
N THR A 54 9.27 8.34 15.26
CA THR A 54 10.60 8.03 15.84
C THR A 54 11.73 8.86 15.28
N GLY A 55 11.47 9.68 14.24
CA GLY A 55 12.45 10.56 13.61
C GLY A 55 13.40 9.89 12.61
N LEU A 56 13.19 8.61 12.27
CA LEU A 56 13.99 7.86 11.28
C LEU A 56 13.70 8.31 9.85
N ALA A 57 12.48 8.77 9.57
CA ALA A 57 12.08 9.30 8.28
C ALA A 57 11.31 10.61 8.44
N THR A 58 11.26 11.43 7.39
CA THR A 58 10.47 12.66 7.34
C THR A 58 9.08 12.40 6.79
N GLN A 59 8.94 11.37 5.96
CA GLN A 59 7.69 10.96 5.33
C GLN A 59 7.75 9.48 4.96
N VAL A 60 6.59 8.84 5.00
CA VAL A 60 6.37 7.50 4.46
C VAL A 60 5.18 7.51 3.51
N PHE A 61 5.16 6.57 2.58
CA PHE A 61 4.07 6.39 1.63
C PHE A 61 4.06 4.96 1.12
N GLY A 62 2.92 4.56 0.56
CA GLY A 62 2.78 3.29 -0.13
C GLY A 62 1.65 3.37 -1.14
N TRP A 63 1.81 2.68 -2.26
CA TRP A 63 0.75 2.53 -3.25
C TRP A 63 0.86 1.19 -3.96
N THR A 64 -0.27 0.71 -4.42
CA THR A 64 -0.38 -0.48 -5.27
C THR A 64 -0.41 -0.07 -6.74
N ILE A 65 0.15 -0.91 -7.59
CA ILE A 65 0.09 -0.76 -9.03
C ILE A 65 -0.65 -1.98 -9.58
N PRO A 66 -1.94 -1.82 -9.91
CA PRO A 66 -2.76 -2.90 -10.45
C PRO A 66 -2.31 -3.29 -11.85
N GLY A 67 -2.50 -4.56 -12.20
CA GLY A 67 -2.24 -5.06 -13.54
C GLY A 67 -3.22 -6.16 -13.90
N ALA A 68 -3.49 -6.37 -15.21
CA ALA A 68 -4.18 -7.57 -15.71
C ALA A 68 -3.37 -8.84 -15.46
N GLN A 69 -2.05 -8.73 -15.41
CA GLN A 69 -1.09 -9.69 -14.87
C GLN A 69 -0.74 -9.31 -13.42
N PRO A 70 0.03 -10.12 -12.69
CA PRO A 70 0.47 -9.75 -11.35
C PRO A 70 1.02 -8.33 -11.28
N GLY A 71 0.48 -7.56 -10.34
CA GLY A 71 0.90 -6.20 -10.04
C GLY A 71 2.00 -6.15 -8.98
N PHE A 72 2.17 -4.99 -8.37
CA PHE A 72 3.09 -4.81 -7.26
C PHE A 72 2.68 -3.67 -6.33
N VAL A 73 3.25 -3.67 -5.16
CA VAL A 73 3.18 -2.57 -4.20
C VAL A 73 4.57 -1.96 -4.05
N VAL A 74 4.60 -0.65 -3.83
CA VAL A 74 5.81 0.08 -3.48
C VAL A 74 5.57 0.80 -2.16
N PHE A 75 6.45 0.59 -1.20
CA PHE A 75 6.54 1.37 0.03
C PHE A 75 7.76 2.29 -0.05
N GLY A 76 7.64 3.52 0.39
CA GLY A 76 8.72 4.48 0.38
C GLY A 76 8.87 5.23 1.69
N ALA A 77 10.11 5.60 2.00
CA ALA A 77 10.45 6.47 3.10
C ALA A 77 11.40 7.57 2.61
N GLN A 78 11.07 8.82 2.94
CA GLN A 78 11.93 9.96 2.69
C GLN A 78 12.78 10.22 3.94
N VAL A 79 14.09 10.32 3.75
CA VAL A 79 15.07 10.48 4.83
C VAL A 79 15.88 11.74 4.60
N LYS A 80 16.29 12.42 5.67
CA LYS A 80 17.14 13.61 5.57
C LYS A 80 18.48 13.27 4.93
N LYS A 81 19.02 14.21 4.18
CA LYS A 81 20.33 14.09 3.55
C LYS A 81 21.41 13.84 4.61
N GLY A 82 22.25 12.86 4.36
CA GLY A 82 23.37 12.51 5.22
C GLY A 82 23.06 11.52 6.34
N GLU A 83 21.80 11.21 6.59
CA GLU A 83 21.44 10.17 7.56
C GLU A 83 21.72 8.77 6.98
N ASP A 84 22.02 7.81 7.86
CA ASP A 84 22.23 6.42 7.48
C ASP A 84 20.91 5.74 7.10
N LEU A 85 20.84 5.18 5.91
CA LEU A 85 19.67 4.46 5.41
C LEU A 85 19.56 3.03 5.99
N GLY A 86 20.59 2.47 6.58
CA GLY A 86 20.60 1.11 7.12
C GLY A 86 19.55 0.89 8.19
N PRO A 87 19.49 1.69 9.26
CA PRO A 87 18.46 1.59 10.28
C PRO A 87 17.04 1.79 9.74
N VAL A 88 16.86 2.74 8.82
CA VAL A 88 15.55 3.01 8.16
C VAL A 88 15.09 1.78 7.38
N ARG A 89 15.98 1.21 6.57
CA ARG A 89 15.70 -0.02 5.80
C ARG A 89 15.34 -1.18 6.71
N ALA A 90 16.14 -1.43 7.73
CA ALA A 90 15.90 -2.53 8.68
C ALA A 90 14.53 -2.41 9.37
N LYS A 91 14.20 -1.19 9.85
CA LYS A 91 12.91 -0.93 10.49
C LYS A 91 11.75 -1.04 9.49
N MET A 92 11.90 -0.50 8.28
CA MET A 92 10.88 -0.53 7.25
C MET A 92 10.55 -1.97 6.84
N VAL A 93 11.56 -2.80 6.58
CA VAL A 93 11.39 -4.24 6.30
C VAL A 93 10.70 -4.94 7.46
N ASP A 94 11.17 -4.71 8.70
CA ASP A 94 10.57 -5.33 9.88
C ASP A 94 9.09 -4.97 10.06
N VAL A 95 8.72 -3.71 9.83
CA VAL A 95 7.32 -3.28 9.93
C VAL A 95 6.47 -3.92 8.83
N ILE A 96 6.94 -3.90 7.58
CA ILE A 96 6.19 -4.45 6.45
C ILE A 96 5.99 -5.97 6.60
N GLU A 97 7.06 -6.71 6.88
CA GLU A 97 7.05 -8.18 6.86
C GLU A 97 6.53 -8.81 8.15
N ASN A 98 6.66 -8.13 9.30
CA ASN A 98 6.40 -8.75 10.60
C ASN A 98 5.31 -8.08 11.44
N SER A 99 4.86 -6.84 11.12
CA SER A 99 3.93 -6.13 12.00
C SER A 99 2.57 -6.82 12.12
N PHE A 100 2.05 -7.38 11.05
CA PHE A 100 0.77 -8.09 11.06
C PHE A 100 0.81 -9.39 11.87
N ALA A 101 1.93 -10.12 11.83
CA ALA A 101 2.11 -11.31 12.66
C ALA A 101 2.21 -10.98 14.15
N ARG A 102 2.84 -9.85 14.51
CA ARG A 102 2.94 -9.38 15.89
C ARG A 102 1.66 -8.77 16.42
N THR A 103 1.00 -8.02 15.58
CA THR A 103 -0.24 -7.30 15.91
C THR A 103 -1.21 -7.44 14.74
N PRO A 104 -2.12 -8.41 14.78
CA PRO A 104 -3.15 -8.58 13.77
C PRO A 104 -3.94 -7.30 13.51
N VAL A 105 -4.51 -7.19 12.32
CA VAL A 105 -5.33 -6.04 11.94
C VAL A 105 -6.53 -5.92 12.88
N THR A 106 -6.74 -4.71 13.38
CA THR A 106 -7.90 -4.40 14.21
C THR A 106 -9.09 -3.97 13.34
N ASP A 107 -10.30 -4.19 13.83
CA ASP A 107 -11.52 -3.71 13.16
C ASP A 107 -11.47 -2.19 12.95
N GLN A 108 -10.89 -1.45 13.90
CA GLN A 108 -10.73 0.01 13.79
C GLN A 108 -9.81 0.43 12.62
N GLU A 109 -8.69 -0.28 12.42
CA GLU A 109 -7.79 -0.01 11.28
C GLU A 109 -8.52 -0.30 9.96
N LEU A 110 -9.18 -1.44 9.86
CA LEU A 110 -9.87 -1.85 8.65
C LEU A 110 -11.06 -0.93 8.31
N GLU A 111 -11.93 -0.64 9.27
CA GLU A 111 -13.11 0.21 9.04
C GLU A 111 -12.72 1.64 8.68
N ARG A 112 -11.62 2.17 9.24
CA ARG A 112 -11.10 3.47 8.81
C ARG A 112 -10.69 3.44 7.35
N GLN A 113 -9.97 2.41 6.89
CA GLN A 113 -9.54 2.30 5.50
C GLN A 113 -10.73 2.12 4.55
N LYS A 114 -11.73 1.31 4.93
CA LYS A 114 -12.98 1.19 4.16
C LYS A 114 -13.71 2.52 4.01
N ALA A 115 -13.83 3.29 5.09
CA ALA A 115 -14.47 4.61 5.05
C ALA A 115 -13.71 5.59 4.15
N GLU A 116 -12.39 5.52 4.15
CA GLU A 116 -11.52 6.34 3.31
C GLU A 116 -11.69 5.97 1.83
N GLN A 117 -11.67 4.68 1.50
CA GLN A 117 -11.92 4.18 0.14
C GLN A 117 -13.33 4.55 -0.35
N ALA A 118 -14.36 4.42 0.49
CA ALA A 118 -15.70 4.85 0.16
C ALA A 118 -15.76 6.35 -0.16
N THR A 119 -15.08 7.19 0.63
CA THR A 119 -15.00 8.63 0.40
C THR A 119 -14.27 8.96 -0.91
N MET A 120 -13.19 8.24 -1.22
CA MET A 120 -12.44 8.40 -2.47
C MET A 120 -13.31 8.01 -3.67
N PHE A 121 -14.04 6.90 -3.58
CA PHE A 121 -14.98 6.48 -4.63
C PHE A 121 -16.07 7.53 -4.88
N GLU A 122 -16.72 8.06 -3.83
CA GLU A 122 -17.74 9.11 -3.95
C GLU A 122 -17.20 10.38 -4.62
N ARG A 123 -15.99 10.79 -4.29
CA ARG A 123 -15.31 11.91 -4.95
C ARG A 123 -15.05 11.62 -6.42
N GLN A 124 -14.57 10.43 -6.74
CA GLN A 124 -14.25 10.02 -8.11
C GLN A 124 -15.49 9.99 -9.01
N ILE A 125 -16.61 9.43 -8.54
CA ILE A 125 -17.85 9.41 -9.33
C ILE A 125 -18.54 10.78 -9.44
N SER A 126 -18.25 11.69 -8.52
CA SER A 126 -18.79 13.06 -8.55
C SER A 126 -18.05 13.99 -9.51
N ASP A 127 -16.86 13.60 -9.97
CA ASP A 127 -16.05 14.33 -10.95
C ASP A 127 -16.07 13.57 -12.29
N PRO A 128 -16.69 14.12 -13.35
CA PRO A 128 -16.81 13.41 -14.63
C PRO A 128 -15.46 13.04 -15.27
N GLU A 129 -14.42 13.85 -15.10
CA GLU A 129 -13.08 13.58 -15.63
C GLU A 129 -12.41 12.44 -14.85
N ALA A 130 -12.40 12.53 -13.52
CA ALA A 130 -11.85 11.48 -12.67
C ALA A 130 -12.60 10.14 -12.86
N PHE A 131 -13.91 10.19 -13.04
CA PHE A 131 -14.73 9.03 -13.32
C PHE A 131 -14.37 8.39 -14.67
N ALA A 132 -14.24 9.19 -15.74
CA ALA A 132 -13.87 8.69 -17.05
C ALA A 132 -12.47 8.06 -17.07
N VAL A 133 -11.50 8.68 -16.39
CA VAL A 133 -10.15 8.13 -16.22
C VAL A 133 -10.20 6.82 -15.46
N GLY A 134 -10.88 6.76 -14.31
CA GLY A 134 -11.03 5.54 -13.51
C GLY A 134 -11.65 4.40 -14.31
N LEU A 135 -12.73 4.66 -15.06
CA LEU A 135 -13.32 3.65 -15.94
C LEU A 135 -12.35 3.15 -17.01
N SER A 136 -11.53 4.04 -17.59
CA SER A 136 -10.56 3.65 -18.62
C SER A 136 -9.49 2.71 -18.09
N ASP A 137 -9.08 2.87 -16.82
CA ASP A 137 -8.14 1.98 -16.16
C ASP A 137 -8.71 0.57 -16.04
N TYR A 138 -9.97 0.45 -15.62
CA TYR A 138 -10.64 -0.86 -15.53
C TYR A 138 -10.96 -1.49 -16.90
N ILE A 139 -11.22 -0.70 -17.94
CA ILE A 139 -11.28 -1.19 -19.32
C ILE A 139 -9.94 -1.81 -19.72
N ALA A 140 -8.83 -1.16 -19.37
CA ALA A 140 -7.49 -1.67 -19.66
C ALA A 140 -7.17 -2.95 -18.86
N LEU A 141 -7.76 -3.12 -17.68
CA LEU A 141 -7.68 -4.37 -16.89
C LEU A 141 -8.56 -5.49 -17.44
N GLY A 142 -9.50 -5.19 -18.34
CA GLY A 142 -10.31 -6.16 -19.07
C GLY A 142 -11.83 -6.03 -18.87
N ASP A 143 -12.32 -5.37 -17.81
CA ASP A 143 -13.76 -5.22 -17.56
C ASP A 143 -14.06 -3.97 -16.73
N TRP A 144 -14.68 -2.96 -17.35
CA TRP A 144 -15.08 -1.72 -16.68
C TRP A 144 -16.05 -1.91 -15.50
N ARG A 145 -16.83 -2.98 -15.50
CA ARG A 145 -17.81 -3.27 -14.42
C ARG A 145 -17.12 -3.52 -13.09
N VAL A 146 -15.88 -3.95 -13.14
CA VAL A 146 -15.06 -4.18 -11.93
C VAL A 146 -14.85 -2.89 -11.14
N PHE A 147 -14.84 -1.72 -11.78
CA PHE A 147 -14.82 -0.42 -11.08
C PHE A 147 -15.89 -0.32 -9.96
N PHE A 148 -17.09 -0.83 -10.22
CA PHE A 148 -18.16 -0.85 -9.22
C PHE A 148 -18.09 -2.07 -8.29
N ALA A 149 -17.67 -3.21 -8.83
CA ALA A 149 -17.55 -4.45 -8.07
C ALA A 149 -16.45 -4.35 -6.99
N ASP A 150 -15.35 -3.64 -7.25
CA ASP A 150 -14.27 -3.42 -6.30
C ASP A 150 -14.75 -2.65 -5.06
N ARG A 151 -15.59 -1.62 -5.23
CA ARG A 151 -16.22 -0.94 -4.10
C ARG A 151 -16.97 -1.92 -3.20
N ASP A 152 -17.74 -2.83 -3.80
CA ASP A 152 -18.52 -3.81 -3.05
C ASP A 152 -17.62 -4.87 -2.42
N ALA A 153 -16.55 -5.27 -3.11
CA ALA A 153 -15.55 -6.20 -2.60
C ALA A 153 -14.79 -5.60 -1.39
N ILE A 154 -14.34 -4.35 -1.48
CA ILE A 154 -13.68 -3.61 -0.38
C ILE A 154 -14.57 -3.61 0.87
N ALA A 155 -15.87 -3.34 0.73
CA ALA A 155 -16.80 -3.33 1.86
C ALA A 155 -16.90 -4.69 2.58
N GLN A 156 -16.65 -5.80 1.88
CA GLN A 156 -16.75 -7.17 2.41
C GLN A 156 -15.42 -7.70 2.99
N VAL A 157 -14.28 -7.03 2.76
CA VAL A 157 -12.97 -7.46 3.28
C VAL A 157 -13.02 -7.60 4.81
N LYS A 158 -12.43 -8.68 5.31
CA LYS A 158 -12.31 -8.99 6.75
C LYS A 158 -10.87 -8.88 7.22
N THR A 159 -10.68 -8.57 8.49
CA THR A 159 -9.36 -8.43 9.12
C THR A 159 -8.47 -9.67 8.89
N ALA A 160 -9.04 -10.88 9.05
CA ALA A 160 -8.30 -12.12 8.82
C ALA A 160 -7.84 -12.31 7.35
N GLU A 161 -8.55 -11.74 6.37
CA GLU A 161 -8.16 -11.78 4.96
C GLU A 161 -6.98 -10.83 4.71
N VAL A 162 -6.97 -9.67 5.36
CA VAL A 162 -5.87 -8.71 5.32
C VAL A 162 -4.60 -9.31 5.92
N ASP A 163 -4.70 -9.92 7.12
CA ASP A 163 -3.57 -10.59 7.76
C ASP A 163 -3.01 -11.72 6.90
N LYS A 164 -3.89 -12.52 6.29
CA LYS A 164 -3.51 -13.61 5.39
C LYS A 164 -2.82 -13.09 4.13
N ALA A 165 -3.34 -12.02 3.53
CA ALA A 165 -2.73 -11.41 2.35
C ALA A 165 -1.36 -10.81 2.68
N ALA A 166 -1.23 -10.09 3.80
CA ALA A 166 0.06 -9.56 4.25
C ALA A 166 1.08 -10.69 4.46
N ALA A 167 0.71 -11.77 5.15
CA ALA A 167 1.57 -12.92 5.39
C ALA A 167 2.00 -13.64 4.09
N ARG A 168 1.19 -13.55 3.04
CA ARG A 168 1.47 -14.18 1.75
C ARG A 168 2.33 -13.32 0.84
N TYR A 169 2.08 -12.02 0.80
CA TYR A 169 2.66 -11.13 -0.21
C TYR A 169 3.77 -10.23 0.32
N PHE A 170 3.77 -9.86 1.60
CA PHE A 170 4.80 -9.01 2.19
C PHE A 170 5.88 -9.88 2.84
N VAL A 171 6.59 -10.59 2.01
CA VAL A 171 7.66 -11.51 2.41
C VAL A 171 8.89 -11.30 1.55
N ARG A 172 10.06 -11.47 2.14
CA ARG A 172 11.36 -11.19 1.54
C ARG A 172 11.61 -11.87 0.19
N ASP A 173 11.05 -13.06 -0.01
CA ASP A 173 11.28 -13.87 -1.21
C ASP A 173 10.23 -13.65 -2.31
N ASN A 174 9.36 -12.68 -2.12
CA ASN A 174 8.30 -12.34 -3.09
C ASN A 174 8.75 -11.26 -4.09
#